data_b398c157be6fc0445272dbc76ce2ffa9
#
_entry.id   b398c157be6fc0445272dbc76ce2ffa9
#
_cell.length_a   1.000
_cell.length_b   1.000
_cell.length_c   1.000
_cell.angle_alpha   90.00
_cell.angle_beta   90.00
_cell.angle_gamma   90.00
#
_symmetry.space_group_name_H-M   'P 1'
#
loop_
_entity.id
_entity.type
_entity.pdbx_description
1 polymer ?
#
loop_
_entity_poly.entity_id
_entity_poly.type
_entity_poly.pdbx_seq_one_letter_code
_entity_poly.pdbx_strand_id
1 'polypeptide(L)'
;MNNIGLKYSPFKLELSNKFENSKAKIFERKGFIIKLESNGKTGYGEANPLPEFGSETFEQDEEALKDFKLNLNILPEDSIDSIEDNLGALSALPALRHGFEQALLNLLCAKANISLNEILNCTSRPEIKVNAVIGLLNPAESASVASRLVKEGFTTLKIKTGRDKFMDDLNCLSAIQKAVGDDIKLRIDVNGKWNIAEAIENLKLLESFNVEYVEQPVNNLIGFQKVSVKSSIPLAADESIKSFDDARNFIQSHTIKALVLKPMLLGGIIPTLKIIKIAERENLKVIISSSFESSLGRSWAIFAASTVKEEIAHGLDTARFLKNDLYPNPYPVRNGRIFLQNNN
;
A
#
# COMPACT_ATOMS: atom_id res chain seq x y z
N MET A 1 8.17 8.48 -36.14
CA MET A 1 8.37 7.69 -34.91
C MET A 1 8.56 8.68 -33.77
N ASN A 2 7.62 8.74 -32.83
CA ASN A 2 7.75 9.62 -31.67
C ASN A 2 8.72 8.99 -30.68
N ASN A 3 9.99 9.40 -30.73
CA ASN A 3 10.98 8.90 -29.76
C ASN A 3 10.60 9.39 -28.36
N ILE A 4 10.36 8.47 -27.44
CA ILE A 4 10.23 8.79 -26.01
C ILE A 4 11.63 8.82 -25.41
N GLY A 5 12.04 9.98 -24.91
CA GLY A 5 13.28 10.16 -24.18
C GLY A 5 13.13 9.65 -22.74
N LEU A 6 14.07 8.82 -22.28
CA LEU A 6 14.16 8.38 -20.88
C LEU A 6 15.30 9.10 -20.17
N LYS A 7 14.99 9.63 -18.97
CA LYS A 7 15.97 10.07 -17.96
C LYS A 7 15.59 9.47 -16.63
N TYR A 8 16.56 9.20 -15.80
CA TYR A 8 16.33 8.79 -14.42
C TYR A 8 17.35 9.40 -13.46
N SER A 9 16.97 9.56 -12.21
CA SER A 9 17.86 10.06 -11.16
C SER A 9 17.60 9.33 -9.86
N PRO A 10 18.66 8.91 -9.14
CA PRO A 10 18.51 8.29 -7.83
C PRO A 10 18.06 9.31 -6.80
N PHE A 11 17.34 8.84 -5.77
CA PHE A 11 16.99 9.63 -4.61
C PHE A 11 17.11 8.83 -3.32
N LYS A 12 17.09 9.55 -2.21
CA LYS A 12 17.06 9.00 -0.86
C LYS A 12 16.05 9.76 0.00
N LEU A 13 15.23 9.03 0.76
CA LEU A 13 14.34 9.54 1.78
C LEU A 13 14.77 9.01 3.14
N GLU A 14 14.88 9.88 4.13
CA GLU A 14 15.16 9.51 5.51
C GLU A 14 13.85 9.42 6.31
N LEU A 15 13.73 8.42 7.17
CA LEU A 15 12.62 8.33 8.11
C LEU A 15 12.93 9.20 9.35
N SER A 16 11.93 9.87 9.89
CA SER A 16 12.03 10.70 11.11
C SER A 16 12.42 9.89 12.33
N ASN A 17 11.92 8.66 12.38
CA ASN A 17 12.29 7.64 13.36
C ASN A 17 12.39 6.32 12.61
N LYS A 18 13.20 5.41 13.14
CA LYS A 18 13.26 4.04 12.68
C LYS A 18 11.84 3.44 12.67
N PHE A 19 11.40 3.02 11.50
CA PHE A 19 10.20 2.20 11.42
C PHE A 19 10.58 0.75 11.72
N GLU A 20 9.95 0.17 12.72
CA GLU A 20 10.18 -1.21 13.14
C GLU A 20 8.85 -1.96 13.18
N ASN A 21 8.84 -3.11 12.54
CA ASN A 21 7.79 -4.11 12.69
C ASN A 21 8.43 -5.46 13.10
N SER A 22 7.64 -6.52 13.17
CA SER A 22 8.13 -7.84 13.59
C SER A 22 9.16 -8.48 12.65
N LYS A 23 9.34 -7.96 11.42
CA LYS A 23 10.24 -8.51 10.38
C LYS A 23 11.35 -7.58 9.95
N ALA A 24 11.15 -6.26 9.99
CA ALA A 24 12.03 -5.31 9.34
C ALA A 24 12.28 -4.05 10.18
N LYS A 25 13.44 -3.45 9.94
CA LYS A 25 13.87 -2.15 10.48
C LYS A 25 14.25 -1.27 9.31
N ILE A 26 13.44 -0.24 9.05
CA ILE A 26 13.64 0.67 7.92
C ILE A 26 14.08 2.02 8.48
N PHE A 27 15.20 2.54 7.99
CA PHE A 27 15.75 3.84 8.38
C PHE A 27 15.68 4.86 7.25
N GLU A 28 15.77 4.36 6.03
CA GLU A 28 15.80 5.13 4.80
C GLU A 28 15.13 4.39 3.66
N ARG A 29 14.73 5.13 2.64
CA ARG A 29 14.24 4.59 1.38
C ARG A 29 15.12 5.11 0.26
N LYS A 30 15.46 4.25 -0.70
CA LYS A 30 16.22 4.60 -1.90
C LYS A 30 15.43 4.19 -3.13
N GLY A 31 15.50 5.00 -4.17
CA GLY A 31 14.80 4.70 -5.41
C GLY A 31 15.24 5.59 -6.55
N PHE A 32 14.46 5.57 -7.63
CA PHE A 32 14.69 6.37 -8.83
C PHE A 32 13.45 7.16 -9.20
N ILE A 33 13.66 8.41 -9.59
CA ILE A 33 12.67 9.18 -10.33
C ILE A 33 12.86 8.88 -11.80
N ILE A 34 11.84 8.33 -12.44
CA ILE A 34 11.78 8.06 -13.86
C ILE A 34 11.13 9.25 -14.56
N LYS A 35 11.77 9.76 -15.59
CA LYS A 35 11.27 10.86 -16.41
C LYS A 35 11.16 10.42 -17.86
N LEU A 36 9.97 10.48 -18.43
CA LEU A 36 9.71 10.23 -19.83
C LEU A 36 9.34 11.52 -20.54
N GLU A 37 9.95 11.79 -21.69
CA GLU A 37 9.74 13.02 -22.48
C GLU A 37 9.37 12.67 -23.92
N SER A 38 8.35 13.32 -24.47
CA SER A 38 7.95 13.19 -25.86
C SER A 38 7.20 14.43 -26.32
N ASN A 39 7.62 15.01 -27.44
CA ASN A 39 6.96 16.19 -28.06
C ASN A 39 6.71 17.34 -27.09
N GLY A 40 7.69 17.66 -26.24
CA GLY A 40 7.59 18.74 -25.25
C GLY A 40 6.69 18.45 -24.05
N LYS A 41 6.13 17.26 -23.94
CA LYS A 41 5.39 16.79 -22.75
C LYS A 41 6.26 15.88 -21.93
N THR A 42 5.98 15.83 -20.63
CA THR A 42 6.78 15.06 -19.66
C THR A 42 5.86 14.28 -18.73
N GLY A 43 6.24 13.06 -18.43
CA GLY A 43 5.65 12.26 -17.35
C GLY A 43 6.71 11.86 -16.35
N TYR A 44 6.36 11.86 -15.07
CA TYR A 44 7.23 11.43 -13.97
C TYR A 44 6.65 10.22 -13.27
N GLY A 45 7.53 9.35 -12.76
CA GLY A 45 7.17 8.23 -11.93
C GLY A 45 8.27 7.93 -10.92
N GLU A 46 7.92 7.20 -9.88
CA GLU A 46 8.79 6.81 -8.78
C GLU A 46 8.93 5.30 -8.71
N ALA A 47 10.16 4.80 -8.81
CA ALA A 47 10.53 3.44 -8.45
C ALA A 47 11.20 3.48 -7.07
N ASN A 48 10.59 2.83 -6.08
CA ASN A 48 11.07 2.88 -4.69
C ASN A 48 11.01 1.47 -4.09
N PRO A 49 11.97 0.58 -4.46
CA PRO A 49 11.97 -0.82 -4.05
C PRO A 49 12.07 -0.98 -2.54
N LEU A 50 11.41 -2.02 -2.01
CA LEU A 50 11.37 -2.34 -0.59
C LEU A 50 11.55 -3.86 -0.40
N PRO A 51 12.80 -4.36 -0.45
CA PRO A 51 13.11 -5.79 -0.38
C PRO A 51 12.56 -6.46 0.88
N GLU A 52 12.48 -5.73 1.99
CA GLU A 52 11.91 -6.20 3.25
C GLU A 52 10.43 -6.60 3.15
N PHE A 53 9.73 -6.07 2.12
CA PHE A 53 8.34 -6.42 1.81
C PHE A 53 8.22 -7.26 0.52
N GLY A 54 9.37 -7.69 -0.04
CA GLY A 54 9.43 -8.67 -1.11
C GLY A 54 9.50 -8.12 -2.53
N SER A 55 9.87 -6.84 -2.71
CA SER A 55 10.26 -6.31 -4.02
C SER A 55 11.74 -6.58 -4.32
N GLU A 56 12.17 -6.13 -5.46
CA GLU A 56 13.58 -6.05 -5.85
C GLU A 56 14.40 -5.11 -4.96
N THR A 57 15.72 -5.11 -5.16
CA THR A 57 16.64 -4.16 -4.50
C THR A 57 16.91 -2.93 -5.37
N PHE A 58 17.42 -1.86 -4.74
CA PHE A 58 17.85 -0.66 -5.45
C PHE A 58 18.91 -0.96 -6.52
N GLU A 59 19.83 -1.88 -6.24
CA GLU A 59 20.91 -2.29 -7.13
C GLU A 59 20.38 -3.05 -8.35
N GLN A 60 19.31 -3.83 -8.18
CA GLN A 60 18.63 -4.51 -9.30
C GLN A 60 17.95 -3.51 -10.23
N ASP A 61 17.29 -2.48 -9.67
CA ASP A 61 16.72 -1.38 -10.46
C ASP A 61 17.81 -0.62 -11.20
N GLU A 62 18.94 -0.29 -10.52
CA GLU A 62 20.05 0.42 -11.14
C GLU A 62 20.64 -0.34 -12.32
N GLU A 63 20.82 -1.65 -12.18
CA GLU A 63 21.34 -2.51 -13.26
C GLU A 63 20.35 -2.57 -14.43
N ALA A 64 19.09 -2.79 -14.15
CA ALA A 64 18.05 -2.82 -15.18
C ALA A 64 17.99 -1.49 -15.96
N LEU A 65 18.11 -0.36 -15.28
CA LEU A 65 18.06 0.98 -15.89
C LEU A 65 19.24 1.26 -16.85
N LYS A 66 20.43 0.66 -16.63
CA LYS A 66 21.59 0.84 -17.52
C LYS A 66 21.35 0.29 -18.92
N ASP A 67 20.68 -0.86 -19.01
CA ASP A 67 20.46 -1.58 -20.27
C ASP A 67 19.04 -1.42 -20.82
N PHE A 68 18.16 -0.75 -20.09
CA PHE A 68 16.76 -0.65 -20.46
C PHE A 68 16.56 0.25 -21.67
N LYS A 69 16.24 -0.38 -22.80
CA LYS A 69 15.82 0.32 -24.03
C LYS A 69 14.31 0.34 -24.10
N LEU A 70 13.77 1.52 -23.90
CA LEU A 70 12.33 1.75 -24.03
C LEU A 70 11.93 1.64 -25.51
N ASN A 71 11.41 0.50 -25.94
CA ASN A 71 10.79 0.33 -27.26
C ASN A 71 9.30 0.76 -27.21
N LEU A 72 9.03 1.91 -26.59
CA LEU A 72 7.68 2.38 -26.45
C LEU A 72 7.26 3.19 -27.69
N ASN A 73 6.66 2.53 -28.66
CA ASN A 73 5.78 3.14 -29.66
C ASN A 73 4.34 3.19 -29.09
N ILE A 74 4.16 3.78 -27.92
CA ILE A 74 2.82 3.88 -27.33
C ILE A 74 2.20 5.19 -27.79
N LEU A 75 1.07 5.07 -28.49
CA LEU A 75 0.23 6.17 -28.90
C LEU A 75 -0.87 6.43 -27.84
N PRO A 76 -1.44 7.61 -27.74
CA PRO A 76 -2.52 7.91 -26.79
C PRO A 76 -3.77 7.01 -26.98
N GLU A 77 -3.95 6.47 -28.16
CA GLU A 77 -5.01 5.50 -28.52
C GLU A 77 -4.69 4.05 -28.16
N ASP A 78 -3.47 3.75 -27.70
CA ASP A 78 -3.11 2.39 -27.30
C ASP A 78 -3.90 1.95 -26.07
N SER A 79 -4.36 0.71 -26.07
CA SER A 79 -5.09 0.13 -24.96
C SER A 79 -4.20 -0.03 -23.71
N ILE A 80 -4.84 -0.12 -22.54
CA ILE A 80 -4.16 -0.44 -21.27
C ILE A 80 -3.38 -1.75 -21.38
N ASP A 81 -3.91 -2.74 -22.10
CA ASP A 81 -3.24 -4.02 -22.34
C ASP A 81 -1.91 -3.84 -23.06
N SER A 82 -1.84 -2.93 -24.05
CA SER A 82 -0.59 -2.59 -24.73
C SER A 82 0.46 -1.98 -23.78
N ILE A 83 0.03 -1.18 -22.78
CA ILE A 83 0.94 -0.66 -21.74
C ILE A 83 1.49 -1.80 -20.88
N GLU A 84 0.65 -2.74 -20.47
CA GLU A 84 1.08 -3.89 -19.68
C GLU A 84 2.06 -4.79 -20.44
N ASP A 85 1.79 -5.08 -21.72
CA ASP A 85 2.67 -5.88 -22.57
C ASP A 85 4.05 -5.23 -22.72
N ASN A 86 4.09 -3.91 -22.94
CA ASN A 86 5.35 -3.17 -23.05
C ASN A 86 6.15 -3.16 -21.74
N LEU A 87 5.50 -3.19 -20.59
CA LEU A 87 6.13 -3.25 -19.28
C LEU A 87 6.34 -4.68 -18.76
N GLY A 88 5.96 -5.69 -19.54
CA GLY A 88 6.09 -7.10 -19.17
C GLY A 88 7.52 -7.54 -18.87
N ALA A 89 8.53 -6.96 -19.57
CA ALA A 89 9.94 -7.20 -19.30
C ALA A 89 10.39 -6.81 -17.88
N LEU A 90 9.65 -5.92 -17.20
CA LEU A 90 9.91 -5.48 -15.82
C LEU A 90 9.07 -6.24 -14.78
N SER A 91 8.42 -7.33 -15.15
CA SER A 91 7.53 -8.08 -14.23
C SER A 91 8.23 -8.61 -12.97
N ALA A 92 9.54 -8.88 -13.04
CA ALA A 92 10.36 -9.30 -11.91
C ALA A 92 10.85 -8.13 -11.01
N LEU A 93 10.63 -6.89 -11.43
CA LEU A 93 11.06 -5.65 -10.77
C LEU A 93 9.84 -4.74 -10.54
N PRO A 94 8.95 -5.10 -9.60
CA PRO A 94 7.65 -4.44 -9.46
C PRO A 94 7.75 -2.94 -9.14
N ALA A 95 8.70 -2.49 -8.33
CA ALA A 95 8.84 -1.07 -8.04
C ALA A 95 9.35 -0.29 -9.26
N LEU A 96 10.29 -0.86 -10.03
CA LEU A 96 10.74 -0.25 -11.27
C LEU A 96 9.60 -0.20 -12.31
N ARG A 97 8.86 -1.29 -12.46
CA ARG A 97 7.68 -1.34 -13.32
C ARG A 97 6.64 -0.29 -12.96
N HIS A 98 6.36 -0.12 -11.64
CA HIS A 98 5.49 0.95 -11.15
C HIS A 98 5.98 2.33 -11.57
N GLY A 99 7.28 2.61 -11.41
CA GLY A 99 7.86 3.90 -11.79
C GLY A 99 7.70 4.19 -13.29
N PHE A 100 7.94 3.21 -14.15
CA PHE A 100 7.71 3.35 -15.59
C PHE A 100 6.23 3.49 -15.95
N GLU A 101 5.35 2.71 -15.34
CA GLU A 101 3.90 2.80 -15.55
C GLU A 101 3.40 4.20 -15.18
N GLN A 102 3.82 4.70 -14.01
CA GLN A 102 3.45 6.04 -13.54
C GLN A 102 3.94 7.12 -14.51
N ALA A 103 5.22 7.09 -14.90
CA ALA A 103 5.77 8.07 -15.82
C ALA A 103 5.06 8.04 -17.18
N LEU A 104 4.74 6.85 -17.68
CA LEU A 104 4.09 6.65 -18.96
C LEU A 104 2.64 7.17 -18.95
N LEU A 105 1.83 6.77 -17.97
CA LEU A 105 0.45 7.23 -17.86
C LEU A 105 0.37 8.75 -17.66
N ASN A 106 1.28 9.33 -16.86
CA ASN A 106 1.37 10.79 -16.71
C ASN A 106 1.74 11.48 -18.03
N LEU A 107 2.65 10.90 -18.82
CA LEU A 107 3.01 11.42 -20.15
C LEU A 107 1.82 11.33 -21.11
N LEU A 108 1.10 10.23 -21.14
CA LEU A 108 -0.07 10.02 -22.00
C LEU A 108 -1.20 10.98 -21.64
N CYS A 109 -1.50 11.16 -20.34
CA CYS A 109 -2.45 12.15 -19.86
C CYS A 109 -2.08 13.57 -20.34
N ALA A 110 -0.80 13.95 -20.21
CA ALA A 110 -0.31 15.25 -20.63
C ALA A 110 -0.35 15.45 -22.16
N LYS A 111 -0.12 14.37 -22.95
CA LYS A 111 -0.19 14.41 -24.43
C LYS A 111 -1.62 14.52 -24.93
N ALA A 112 -2.53 13.73 -24.37
CA ALA A 112 -3.93 13.70 -24.76
C ALA A 112 -4.77 14.80 -24.11
N ASN A 113 -4.23 15.48 -23.08
CA ASN A 113 -4.93 16.46 -22.26
C ASN A 113 -6.20 15.86 -21.59
N ILE A 114 -6.07 14.67 -21.05
CA ILE A 114 -7.12 13.93 -20.33
C ILE A 114 -6.65 13.59 -18.92
N SER A 115 -7.58 13.32 -18.05
CA SER A 115 -7.30 12.90 -16.66
C SER A 115 -6.92 11.41 -16.58
N LEU A 116 -6.31 11.03 -15.45
CA LEU A 116 -6.01 9.62 -15.15
C LEU A 116 -7.30 8.78 -15.03
N ASN A 117 -8.40 9.36 -14.56
CA ASN A 117 -9.71 8.69 -14.53
C ASN A 117 -10.21 8.32 -15.93
N GLU A 118 -10.03 9.24 -16.88
CA GLU A 118 -10.46 9.01 -18.27
C GLU A 118 -9.61 7.92 -18.94
N ILE A 119 -8.28 7.99 -18.83
CA ILE A 119 -7.40 6.99 -19.47
C ILE A 119 -7.56 5.59 -18.86
N LEU A 120 -7.82 5.49 -17.55
CA LEU A 120 -8.01 4.22 -16.84
C LEU A 120 -9.48 3.77 -16.81
N ASN A 121 -10.40 4.55 -17.38
CA ASN A 121 -11.83 4.31 -17.38
C ASN A 121 -12.38 3.94 -15.99
N CYS A 122 -12.10 4.80 -15.01
CA CYS A 122 -12.50 4.61 -13.62
C CYS A 122 -13.04 5.91 -13.01
N THR A 123 -13.66 5.79 -11.85
CA THR A 123 -14.16 6.92 -11.07
C THR A 123 -13.45 7.00 -9.74
N SER A 124 -13.20 8.21 -9.27
CA SER A 124 -12.55 8.48 -7.98
C SER A 124 -13.50 9.16 -7.03
N ARG A 125 -13.37 8.85 -5.74
CA ARG A 125 -14.00 9.59 -4.65
C ARG A 125 -13.25 10.90 -4.42
N PRO A 126 -13.95 11.99 -4.04
CA PRO A 126 -13.31 13.27 -3.74
C PRO A 126 -12.52 13.25 -2.42
N GLU A 127 -12.81 12.29 -1.54
CA GLU A 127 -12.14 12.09 -0.26
C GLU A 127 -12.04 10.62 0.11
N ILE A 128 -11.02 10.29 0.89
CA ILE A 128 -10.78 8.93 1.40
C ILE A 128 -10.44 8.98 2.90
N LYS A 129 -10.91 7.99 3.65
CA LYS A 129 -10.54 7.77 5.05
C LYS A 129 -9.15 7.14 5.14
N VAL A 130 -8.41 7.47 6.19
CA VAL A 130 -7.07 6.96 6.45
C VAL A 130 -7.00 6.37 7.84
N ASN A 131 -6.34 5.23 8.01
CA ASN A 131 -6.01 4.72 9.34
C ASN A 131 -4.65 5.25 9.81
N ALA A 132 -4.51 5.45 11.10
CA ALA A 132 -3.21 5.70 11.72
C ALA A 132 -2.56 4.38 12.16
N VAL A 133 -1.22 4.37 12.25
CA VAL A 133 -0.44 3.21 12.69
C VAL A 133 0.16 3.46 14.06
N ILE A 134 0.02 2.49 14.96
CA ILE A 134 0.69 2.42 16.25
C ILE A 134 1.71 1.30 16.19
N GLY A 135 2.99 1.64 16.41
CA GLY A 135 4.11 0.70 16.42
C GLY A 135 4.17 -0.15 17.69
N LEU A 136 5.27 -0.87 17.85
CA LEU A 136 5.54 -1.71 19.03
C LEU A 136 5.98 -0.84 20.23
N LEU A 137 5.02 -0.27 20.94
CA LEU A 137 5.20 0.59 22.11
C LEU A 137 4.76 -0.15 23.39
N ASN A 138 5.15 0.36 24.59
CA ASN A 138 4.59 -0.16 25.83
C ASN A 138 3.10 0.22 26.01
N PRO A 139 2.35 -0.38 26.94
CA PRO A 139 0.91 -0.13 27.09
C PRO A 139 0.56 1.35 27.33
N ALA A 140 1.32 2.06 28.18
CA ALA A 140 1.05 3.46 28.51
C ALA A 140 1.31 4.39 27.32
N GLU A 141 2.40 4.18 26.59
CA GLU A 141 2.72 4.90 25.36
C GLU A 141 1.69 4.61 24.27
N SER A 142 1.29 3.34 24.09
CA SER A 142 0.27 2.94 23.11
C SER A 142 -1.06 3.65 23.35
N ALA A 143 -1.52 3.71 24.60
CA ALA A 143 -2.75 4.42 24.99
C ALA A 143 -2.64 5.94 24.74
N SER A 144 -1.51 6.54 25.09
CA SER A 144 -1.26 7.97 24.87
C SER A 144 -1.26 8.32 23.37
N VAL A 145 -0.56 7.53 22.55
CA VAL A 145 -0.53 7.70 21.08
C VAL A 145 -1.91 7.51 20.48
N ALA A 146 -2.65 6.47 20.90
CA ALA A 146 -4.01 6.21 20.43
C ALA A 146 -4.94 7.38 20.72
N SER A 147 -4.94 7.90 21.97
CA SER A 147 -5.76 9.06 22.34
C SER A 147 -5.43 10.31 21.52
N ARG A 148 -4.16 10.55 21.22
CA ARG A 148 -3.74 11.66 20.36
C ARG A 148 -4.25 11.49 18.94
N LEU A 149 -4.10 10.28 18.34
CA LEU A 149 -4.54 9.99 16.97
C LEU A 149 -6.06 10.14 16.83
N VAL A 150 -6.83 9.73 17.83
CA VAL A 150 -8.29 9.94 17.83
C VAL A 150 -8.64 11.43 17.89
N LYS A 151 -7.91 12.24 18.65
CA LYS A 151 -8.06 13.72 18.66
C LYS A 151 -7.66 14.34 17.31
N GLU A 152 -6.75 13.73 16.55
CA GLU A 152 -6.40 14.11 15.19
C GLU A 152 -7.47 13.66 14.16
N GLY A 153 -8.59 13.05 14.61
CA GLY A 153 -9.72 12.66 13.76
C GLY A 153 -9.67 11.25 13.16
N PHE A 154 -8.71 10.42 13.56
CA PHE A 154 -8.66 9.03 13.10
C PHE A 154 -9.72 8.19 13.80
N THR A 155 -10.51 7.44 13.02
CA THR A 155 -11.54 6.50 13.50
C THR A 155 -11.13 5.04 13.35
N THR A 156 -9.95 4.78 12.80
CA THR A 156 -9.39 3.44 12.62
C THR A 156 -7.91 3.47 12.97
N LEU A 157 -7.50 2.58 13.88
CA LEU A 157 -6.12 2.44 14.33
C LEU A 157 -5.59 1.06 13.93
N LYS A 158 -4.46 1.02 13.24
CA LYS A 158 -3.72 -0.20 12.90
C LYS A 158 -2.60 -0.38 13.91
N ILE A 159 -2.63 -1.49 14.66
CA ILE A 159 -1.72 -1.75 15.78
C ILE A 159 -0.76 -2.85 15.36
N LYS A 160 0.54 -2.54 15.38
CA LYS A 160 1.58 -3.54 15.15
C LYS A 160 1.68 -4.47 16.36
N THR A 161 1.69 -5.75 16.08
CA THR A 161 1.79 -6.83 17.07
C THR A 161 2.87 -7.83 16.67
N GLY A 162 2.99 -8.91 17.41
CA GLY A 162 3.98 -9.95 17.13
C GLY A 162 5.20 -9.87 18.04
N ARG A 163 5.03 -9.41 19.29
CA ARG A 163 6.01 -9.58 20.36
C ARG A 163 6.20 -11.06 20.68
N ASP A 164 7.31 -11.42 21.27
CA ASP A 164 7.61 -12.81 21.63
C ASP A 164 6.58 -13.39 22.61
N LYS A 165 6.03 -12.54 23.48
CA LYS A 165 4.90 -12.90 24.35
C LYS A 165 3.67 -12.15 23.89
N PHE A 166 2.69 -12.85 23.34
CA PHE A 166 1.45 -12.23 22.86
C PHE A 166 0.66 -11.52 23.99
N MET A 167 0.85 -11.92 25.24
CA MET A 167 0.25 -11.22 26.40
C MET A 167 0.67 -9.74 26.47
N ASP A 168 1.89 -9.41 26.03
CA ASP A 168 2.34 -8.01 26.00
C ASP A 168 1.60 -7.22 24.92
N ASP A 169 1.25 -7.86 23.78
CA ASP A 169 0.39 -7.26 22.76
C ASP A 169 -1.03 -7.05 23.29
N LEU A 170 -1.61 -8.04 24.00
CA LEU A 170 -2.93 -7.91 24.62
C LEU A 170 -2.98 -6.80 25.67
N ASN A 171 -1.94 -6.64 26.46
CA ASN A 171 -1.85 -5.53 27.43
C ASN A 171 -1.87 -4.16 26.72
N CYS A 172 -1.18 -4.04 25.58
CA CYS A 172 -1.22 -2.82 24.77
C CYS A 172 -2.60 -2.59 24.16
N LEU A 173 -3.25 -3.62 23.62
CA LEU A 173 -4.61 -3.54 23.06
C LEU A 173 -5.63 -3.14 24.10
N SER A 174 -5.57 -3.73 25.29
CA SER A 174 -6.44 -3.37 26.44
C SER A 174 -6.26 -1.91 26.83
N ALA A 175 -5.01 -1.44 26.93
CA ALA A 175 -4.71 -0.04 27.24
C ALA A 175 -5.24 0.92 26.15
N ILE A 176 -5.08 0.56 24.86
CA ILE A 176 -5.60 1.34 23.73
C ILE A 176 -7.13 1.40 23.80
N GLN A 177 -7.83 0.25 23.86
CA GLN A 177 -9.30 0.21 23.87
C GLN A 177 -9.88 0.98 25.05
N LYS A 178 -9.29 0.85 26.24
CA LYS A 178 -9.69 1.63 27.42
C LYS A 178 -9.52 3.14 27.21
N ALA A 179 -8.52 3.56 26.46
CA ALA A 179 -8.21 4.97 26.22
C ALA A 179 -9.08 5.62 25.13
N VAL A 180 -9.54 4.85 24.13
CA VAL A 180 -10.25 5.39 22.96
C VAL A 180 -11.71 4.95 22.84
N GLY A 181 -12.14 3.94 23.63
CA GLY A 181 -13.51 3.41 23.59
C GLY A 181 -13.77 2.47 22.41
N ASP A 182 -15.02 2.00 22.31
CA ASP A 182 -15.42 0.95 21.35
C ASP A 182 -15.83 1.50 19.97
N ASP A 183 -15.98 2.81 19.81
CA ASP A 183 -16.32 3.43 18.53
C ASP A 183 -15.14 3.44 17.55
N ILE A 184 -13.92 3.25 18.05
CA ILE A 184 -12.70 3.22 17.25
C ILE A 184 -12.43 1.80 16.75
N LYS A 185 -12.30 1.64 15.43
CA LYS A 185 -11.98 0.35 14.82
C LYS A 185 -10.50 0.02 15.02
N LEU A 186 -10.23 -1.19 15.48
CA LEU A 186 -8.89 -1.70 15.67
C LEU A 186 -8.55 -2.70 14.56
N ARG A 187 -7.39 -2.56 13.94
CA ARG A 187 -6.79 -3.51 13.01
C ARG A 187 -5.50 -4.02 13.60
N ILE A 188 -5.32 -5.31 13.62
CA ILE A 188 -4.14 -5.95 14.20
C ILE A 188 -3.23 -6.42 13.07
N ASP A 189 -2.00 -5.96 13.04
CA ASP A 189 -1.03 -6.32 12.01
C ASP A 189 0.11 -7.13 12.62
N VAL A 190 0.14 -8.41 12.26
CA VAL A 190 1.08 -9.42 12.78
C VAL A 190 2.31 -9.57 11.87
N ASN A 191 2.24 -9.11 10.64
CA ASN A 191 3.27 -9.28 9.60
C ASN A 191 3.72 -10.75 9.42
N GLY A 192 2.80 -11.72 9.58
CA GLY A 192 3.04 -13.15 9.38
C GLY A 192 3.95 -13.81 10.42
N LYS A 193 4.06 -13.26 11.62
CA LYS A 193 4.98 -13.77 12.65
C LYS A 193 4.48 -15.03 13.33
N TRP A 194 3.16 -15.23 13.42
CA TRP A 194 2.61 -16.38 14.11
C TRP A 194 2.73 -17.67 13.27
N ASN A 195 2.99 -18.79 13.93
CA ASN A 195 2.69 -20.09 13.37
C ASN A 195 1.18 -20.39 13.44
N ILE A 196 0.72 -21.48 12.85
CA ILE A 196 -0.72 -21.80 12.75
C ILE A 196 -1.35 -22.01 14.14
N ALA A 197 -0.66 -22.68 15.06
CA ALA A 197 -1.17 -22.94 16.41
C ALA A 197 -1.28 -21.63 17.20
N GLU A 198 -0.23 -20.83 17.22
CA GLU A 198 -0.23 -19.51 17.83
C GLU A 198 -1.34 -18.61 17.25
N ALA A 199 -1.51 -18.62 15.92
CA ALA A 199 -2.55 -17.81 15.28
C ALA A 199 -3.95 -18.19 15.78
N ILE A 200 -4.25 -19.50 15.88
CA ILE A 200 -5.55 -19.99 16.36
C ILE A 200 -5.78 -19.59 17.83
N GLU A 201 -4.76 -19.72 18.68
CA GLU A 201 -4.86 -19.37 20.10
C GLU A 201 -4.99 -17.86 20.30
N ASN A 202 -4.15 -17.07 19.62
CA ASN A 202 -4.13 -15.62 19.74
C ASN A 202 -5.42 -14.98 19.21
N LEU A 203 -5.97 -15.49 18.11
CA LEU A 203 -7.25 -15.00 17.57
C LEU A 203 -8.41 -15.20 18.55
N LYS A 204 -8.45 -16.30 19.30
CA LYS A 204 -9.46 -16.50 20.36
C LYS A 204 -9.35 -15.46 21.47
N LEU A 205 -8.12 -15.10 21.85
CA LEU A 205 -7.90 -14.05 22.86
C LEU A 205 -8.31 -12.66 22.38
N LEU A 206 -8.23 -12.43 21.05
CA LEU A 206 -8.64 -11.17 20.43
C LEU A 206 -10.16 -11.01 20.29
N GLU A 207 -10.96 -12.06 20.47
CA GLU A 207 -12.43 -12.00 20.34
C GLU A 207 -13.10 -11.05 21.36
N SER A 208 -12.41 -10.74 22.47
CA SER A 208 -12.89 -9.76 23.46
C SER A 208 -12.66 -8.30 23.07
N PHE A 209 -11.99 -8.04 21.95
CA PHE A 209 -11.69 -6.70 21.47
C PHE A 209 -12.51 -6.37 20.22
N ASN A 210 -12.76 -5.07 19.98
CA ASN A 210 -13.45 -4.59 18.77
C ASN A 210 -12.50 -4.59 17.55
N VAL A 211 -12.05 -5.77 17.13
CA VAL A 211 -11.11 -5.95 16.02
C VAL A 211 -11.86 -6.03 14.69
N GLU A 212 -11.56 -5.10 13.77
CA GLU A 212 -12.14 -5.10 12.42
C GLU A 212 -11.62 -6.28 11.59
N TYR A 213 -10.31 -6.55 11.68
CA TYR A 213 -9.63 -7.73 11.11
C TYR A 213 -8.23 -7.91 11.68
N VAL A 214 -7.69 -9.12 11.54
CA VAL A 214 -6.27 -9.41 11.78
C VAL A 214 -5.58 -9.58 10.43
N GLU A 215 -4.57 -8.73 10.21
CA GLU A 215 -3.77 -8.68 9.00
C GLU A 215 -2.57 -9.61 9.11
N GLN A 216 -2.38 -10.41 8.06
CA GLN A 216 -1.25 -11.33 7.86
C GLN A 216 -0.88 -12.09 9.15
N PRO A 217 -1.81 -12.89 9.72
CA PRO A 217 -1.50 -13.67 10.93
C PRO A 217 -0.42 -14.73 10.68
N VAL A 218 -0.43 -15.32 9.49
CA VAL A 218 0.48 -16.39 9.04
C VAL A 218 1.03 -16.10 7.63
N ASN A 219 2.08 -16.83 7.20
CA ASN A 219 2.87 -16.44 6.03
C ASN A 219 2.34 -16.90 4.66
N ASN A 220 1.34 -17.79 4.57
CA ASN A 220 0.91 -18.34 3.28
C ASN A 220 -0.56 -18.78 3.28
N LEU A 221 -1.09 -19.00 2.06
CA LEU A 221 -2.49 -19.36 1.85
C LEU A 221 -2.91 -20.64 2.61
N ILE A 222 -2.06 -21.67 2.67
CA ILE A 222 -2.37 -22.91 3.40
C ILE A 222 -2.55 -22.62 4.90
N GLY A 223 -1.71 -21.75 5.47
CA GLY A 223 -1.86 -21.27 6.83
C GLY A 223 -3.18 -20.54 7.04
N PHE A 224 -3.54 -19.61 6.13
CA PHE A 224 -4.82 -18.91 6.18
C PHE A 224 -6.02 -19.87 6.13
N GLN A 225 -5.99 -20.90 5.28
CA GLN A 225 -7.03 -21.91 5.20
C GLN A 225 -7.24 -22.64 6.53
N LYS A 226 -6.15 -23.01 7.22
CA LYS A 226 -6.21 -23.70 8.51
C LYS A 226 -6.68 -22.80 9.66
N VAL A 227 -6.31 -21.52 9.62
CA VAL A 227 -6.65 -20.54 10.65
C VAL A 227 -8.08 -20.04 10.48
N SER A 228 -8.51 -19.72 9.26
CA SER A 228 -9.82 -19.12 9.00
C SER A 228 -11.01 -19.96 9.45
N VAL A 229 -10.91 -21.29 9.38
CA VAL A 229 -11.97 -22.21 9.84
C VAL A 229 -12.06 -22.31 11.38
N LYS A 230 -11.12 -21.71 12.11
CA LYS A 230 -11.05 -21.69 13.58
C LYS A 230 -11.19 -20.31 14.19
N SER A 231 -11.33 -19.27 13.36
CA SER A 231 -11.42 -17.88 13.80
C SER A 231 -12.78 -17.28 13.48
N SER A 232 -13.37 -16.59 14.45
CA SER A 232 -14.53 -15.71 14.25
C SER A 232 -14.11 -14.31 13.75
N ILE A 233 -12.84 -13.94 13.96
CA ILE A 233 -12.31 -12.63 13.54
C ILE A 233 -11.96 -12.67 12.05
N PRO A 234 -12.37 -11.65 11.27
CA PRO A 234 -12.00 -11.55 9.87
C PRO A 234 -10.47 -11.49 9.67
N LEU A 235 -9.97 -12.16 8.63
CA LEU A 235 -8.55 -12.13 8.28
C LEU A 235 -8.33 -11.23 7.05
N ALA A 236 -7.18 -10.56 7.01
CA ALA A 236 -6.71 -9.79 5.86
C ALA A 236 -5.35 -10.28 5.38
N ALA A 237 -5.16 -10.36 4.06
CA ALA A 237 -3.87 -10.68 3.44
C ALA A 237 -3.15 -9.41 2.99
N ASP A 238 -1.86 -9.27 3.32
CA ASP A 238 -0.95 -8.18 2.94
C ASP A 238 0.28 -8.75 2.21
N GLU A 239 1.33 -9.13 2.93
CA GLU A 239 2.61 -9.57 2.35
C GLU A 239 2.52 -10.85 1.50
N SER A 240 1.44 -11.58 1.63
CA SER A 240 1.16 -12.74 0.78
C SER A 240 0.61 -12.36 -0.61
N ILE A 241 0.30 -11.08 -0.85
CA ILE A 241 -0.22 -10.57 -2.11
C ILE A 241 0.91 -9.83 -2.84
N LYS A 242 1.63 -10.54 -3.71
CA LYS A 242 2.75 -10.02 -4.50
C LYS A 242 2.44 -9.89 -5.98
N SER A 243 1.34 -10.48 -6.42
CA SER A 243 0.92 -10.53 -7.82
C SER A 243 -0.60 -10.57 -7.94
N PHE A 244 -1.09 -10.38 -9.17
CA PHE A 244 -2.50 -10.60 -9.49
C PHE A 244 -2.93 -12.05 -9.21
N ASP A 245 -2.07 -13.03 -9.50
CA ASP A 245 -2.38 -14.45 -9.27
C ASP A 245 -2.47 -14.77 -7.77
N ASP A 246 -1.59 -14.21 -6.93
CA ASP A 246 -1.72 -14.35 -5.48
C ASP A 246 -3.05 -13.81 -4.99
N ALA A 247 -3.41 -12.60 -5.41
CA ALA A 247 -4.69 -11.98 -5.04
C ALA A 247 -5.87 -12.87 -5.48
N ARG A 248 -5.87 -13.36 -6.73
CA ARG A 248 -6.90 -14.26 -7.25
C ARG A 248 -7.01 -15.54 -6.42
N ASN A 249 -5.89 -16.18 -6.07
CA ASN A 249 -5.86 -17.39 -5.28
C ASN A 249 -6.44 -17.16 -3.87
N PHE A 250 -6.09 -16.05 -3.21
CA PHE A 250 -6.66 -15.69 -1.91
C PHE A 250 -8.15 -15.39 -2.00
N ILE A 251 -8.60 -14.66 -3.01
CA ILE A 251 -10.02 -14.38 -3.24
C ILE A 251 -10.81 -15.68 -3.41
N GLN A 252 -10.34 -16.57 -4.29
CA GLN A 252 -11.00 -17.85 -4.57
C GLN A 252 -10.98 -18.82 -3.37
N SER A 253 -10.05 -18.64 -2.45
CA SER A 253 -9.97 -19.49 -1.26
C SER A 253 -11.05 -19.22 -0.22
N HIS A 254 -11.73 -18.07 -0.28
CA HIS A 254 -12.72 -17.59 0.69
C HIS A 254 -12.23 -17.53 2.15
N THR A 255 -10.91 -17.48 2.36
CA THR A 255 -10.28 -17.50 3.70
C THR A 255 -10.11 -16.11 4.31
N ILE A 256 -10.25 -15.06 3.50
CA ILE A 256 -10.06 -13.68 3.91
C ILE A 256 -11.35 -12.86 3.75
N LYS A 257 -11.40 -11.73 4.44
CA LYS A 257 -12.45 -10.71 4.30
C LYS A 257 -11.91 -9.38 3.81
N ALA A 258 -10.57 -9.25 3.75
CA ALA A 258 -9.91 -8.05 3.28
C ALA A 258 -8.59 -8.36 2.57
N LEU A 259 -8.21 -7.47 1.65
CA LEU A 259 -6.92 -7.43 0.96
C LEU A 259 -6.25 -6.10 1.23
N VAL A 260 -4.98 -6.12 1.60
CA VAL A 260 -4.13 -4.93 1.68
C VAL A 260 -3.24 -4.91 0.45
N LEU A 261 -3.39 -3.88 -0.38
CA LEU A 261 -2.70 -3.76 -1.66
C LEU A 261 -1.72 -2.59 -1.64
N LYS A 262 -0.53 -2.80 -2.14
CA LYS A 262 0.51 -1.78 -2.28
C LYS A 262 0.86 -1.62 -3.76
N PRO A 263 0.37 -0.57 -4.47
CA PRO A 263 0.58 -0.40 -5.91
C PRO A 263 2.05 -0.49 -6.33
N MET A 264 2.97 0.08 -5.54
CA MET A 264 4.42 0.00 -5.78
C MET A 264 4.90 -1.45 -5.84
N LEU A 265 4.45 -2.31 -4.92
CA LEU A 265 4.90 -3.70 -4.82
C LEU A 265 4.14 -4.65 -5.76
N LEU A 266 3.01 -4.20 -6.31
CA LEU A 266 2.21 -4.92 -7.31
C LEU A 266 2.61 -4.58 -8.76
N GLY A 267 3.58 -3.70 -8.92
CA GLY A 267 4.07 -3.31 -10.25
C GLY A 267 3.25 -2.22 -10.93
N GLY A 268 2.34 -1.52 -10.23
CA GLY A 268 1.65 -0.37 -10.76
C GLY A 268 0.18 -0.25 -10.39
N ILE A 269 -0.45 0.80 -10.95
CA ILE A 269 -1.88 1.07 -10.75
C ILE A 269 -2.76 0.11 -11.53
N ILE A 270 -2.37 -0.25 -12.76
CA ILE A 270 -3.16 -1.12 -13.63
C ILE A 270 -3.40 -2.50 -12.98
N PRO A 271 -2.37 -3.24 -12.54
CA PRO A 271 -2.59 -4.50 -11.83
C PRO A 271 -3.35 -4.31 -10.53
N THR A 272 -3.15 -3.19 -9.82
CA THR A 272 -3.89 -2.87 -8.60
C THR A 272 -5.38 -2.71 -8.88
N LEU A 273 -5.78 -1.95 -9.91
CA LEU A 273 -7.18 -1.76 -10.30
C LEU A 273 -7.84 -3.07 -10.74
N LYS A 274 -7.10 -3.95 -11.42
CA LYS A 274 -7.60 -5.30 -11.77
C LYS A 274 -7.92 -6.11 -10.51
N ILE A 275 -7.05 -6.06 -9.49
CA ILE A 275 -7.30 -6.75 -8.21
C ILE A 275 -8.49 -6.13 -7.48
N ILE A 276 -8.58 -4.80 -7.39
CA ILE A 276 -9.72 -4.10 -6.77
C ILE A 276 -11.03 -4.61 -7.41
N LYS A 277 -11.09 -4.63 -8.74
CA LYS A 277 -12.30 -5.03 -9.48
C LYS A 277 -12.75 -6.46 -9.18
N ILE A 278 -11.83 -7.43 -9.09
CA ILE A 278 -12.20 -8.82 -8.76
C ILE A 278 -12.54 -8.99 -7.28
N ALA A 279 -11.85 -8.31 -6.37
CA ALA A 279 -12.11 -8.38 -4.94
C ALA A 279 -13.50 -7.79 -4.58
N GLU A 280 -13.86 -6.65 -5.18
CA GLU A 280 -15.18 -6.02 -4.98
C GLU A 280 -16.34 -6.89 -5.49
N ARG A 281 -16.15 -7.65 -6.58
CA ARG A 281 -17.15 -8.60 -7.08
C ARG A 281 -17.42 -9.72 -6.08
N GLU A 282 -16.43 -10.09 -5.30
CA GLU A 282 -16.54 -11.12 -4.25
C GLU A 282 -16.84 -10.51 -2.85
N ASN A 283 -17.24 -9.23 -2.80
CA ASN A 283 -17.57 -8.50 -1.57
C ASN A 283 -16.44 -8.49 -0.53
N LEU A 284 -15.18 -8.48 -0.99
CA LEU A 284 -14.03 -8.34 -0.13
C LEU A 284 -13.67 -6.86 0.06
N LYS A 285 -13.29 -6.49 1.28
CA LYS A 285 -12.75 -5.17 1.58
C LYS A 285 -11.39 -5.01 0.93
N VAL A 286 -11.16 -3.87 0.29
CA VAL A 286 -9.86 -3.53 -0.30
C VAL A 286 -9.26 -2.32 0.42
N ILE A 287 -8.10 -2.52 1.01
CA ILE A 287 -7.34 -1.49 1.67
C ILE A 287 -6.10 -1.19 0.82
N ILE A 288 -5.92 0.05 0.39
CA ILE A 288 -4.69 0.48 -0.25
C ILE A 288 -3.73 0.98 0.82
N SER A 289 -2.48 0.58 0.74
CA SER A 289 -1.41 1.02 1.62
C SER A 289 -0.24 1.54 0.82
N SER A 290 0.43 2.55 1.33
CA SER A 290 1.70 3.05 0.79
C SER A 290 2.89 2.31 1.42
N SER A 291 4.06 2.39 0.75
CA SER A 291 5.31 1.71 1.10
C SER A 291 6.42 2.71 1.46
N PHE A 292 6.05 3.83 2.10
CA PHE A 292 6.95 4.95 2.43
C PHE A 292 7.56 5.63 1.19
N GLU A 293 6.78 5.74 0.13
CA GLU A 293 7.11 6.49 -1.08
C GLU A 293 7.14 8.00 -0.79
N SER A 294 7.80 8.75 -1.69
CA SER A 294 7.64 10.21 -1.70
C SER A 294 6.21 10.62 -2.05
N SER A 295 5.93 11.90 -2.01
CA SER A 295 4.63 12.44 -2.44
C SER A 295 4.27 12.06 -3.88
N LEU A 296 5.27 11.84 -4.75
CA LEU A 296 5.04 11.40 -6.14
C LEU A 296 4.49 9.96 -6.18
N GLY A 297 5.20 8.99 -5.62
CA GLY A 297 4.75 7.58 -5.60
C GLY A 297 3.47 7.41 -4.79
N ARG A 298 3.40 8.07 -3.60
CA ARG A 298 2.23 8.02 -2.74
C ARG A 298 0.96 8.57 -3.39
N SER A 299 1.06 9.55 -4.29
CA SER A 299 -0.08 10.08 -5.03
C SER A 299 -0.83 8.99 -5.79
N TRP A 300 -0.14 7.97 -6.27
CA TRP A 300 -0.71 6.85 -6.99
C TRP A 300 -1.40 5.84 -6.07
N ALA A 301 -0.84 5.58 -4.90
CA ALA A 301 -1.54 4.83 -3.87
C ALA A 301 -2.83 5.54 -3.42
N ILE A 302 -2.78 6.89 -3.28
CA ILE A 302 -3.95 7.71 -2.97
C ILE A 302 -4.99 7.62 -4.10
N PHE A 303 -4.57 7.72 -5.36
CA PHE A 303 -5.46 7.56 -6.49
C PHE A 303 -6.11 6.17 -6.50
N ALA A 304 -5.34 5.08 -6.32
CA ALA A 304 -5.90 3.73 -6.23
C ALA A 304 -6.95 3.62 -5.11
N ALA A 305 -6.67 4.19 -3.94
CA ALA A 305 -7.61 4.19 -2.81
C ALA A 305 -8.92 4.93 -3.14
N SER A 306 -8.84 6.01 -3.92
CA SER A 306 -10.02 6.78 -4.31
C SER A 306 -10.97 6.02 -5.26
N THR A 307 -10.46 4.99 -5.95
CA THR A 307 -11.28 4.16 -6.85
C THR A 307 -12.03 3.04 -6.13
N VAL A 308 -11.68 2.73 -4.88
CA VAL A 308 -12.36 1.70 -4.08
C VAL A 308 -13.77 2.15 -3.72
N LYS A 309 -14.79 1.31 -4.00
CA LYS A 309 -16.20 1.66 -3.82
C LYS A 309 -16.63 1.76 -2.36
N GLU A 310 -16.14 0.86 -1.51
CA GLU A 310 -16.47 0.89 -0.08
C GLU A 310 -15.76 2.03 0.61
N GLU A 311 -16.46 2.77 1.48
CA GLU A 311 -15.85 3.78 2.32
C GLU A 311 -15.12 3.12 3.49
N ILE A 312 -13.87 2.79 3.29
CA ILE A 312 -12.99 2.15 4.27
C ILE A 312 -11.75 3.00 4.52
N ALA A 313 -11.13 2.87 5.69
CA ALA A 313 -9.87 3.56 5.97
C ALA A 313 -8.68 2.86 5.30
N HIS A 314 -7.83 3.63 4.60
CA HIS A 314 -6.66 3.17 3.88
C HIS A 314 -5.36 3.45 4.64
N GLY A 315 -4.28 2.70 4.37
CA GLY A 315 -2.98 2.84 5.03
C GLY A 315 -2.07 3.87 4.34
N LEU A 316 -2.48 5.15 4.29
CA LEU A 316 -1.83 6.18 3.47
C LEU A 316 -1.17 7.31 4.26
N ASP A 317 -1.08 7.19 5.58
CA ASP A 317 -0.47 8.22 6.44
C ASP A 317 1.03 8.02 6.63
N THR A 318 1.72 7.45 5.65
CA THR A 318 3.16 7.18 5.74
C THR A 318 4.03 8.42 5.61
N ALA A 319 3.50 9.53 5.08
CA ALA A 319 4.22 10.80 5.03
C ALA A 319 4.72 11.27 6.40
N ARG A 320 3.98 10.99 7.47
CA ARG A 320 4.38 11.37 8.85
C ARG A 320 5.65 10.69 9.35
N PHE A 321 6.06 9.61 8.69
CA PHE A 321 7.30 8.89 9.03
C PHE A 321 8.51 9.40 8.26
N LEU A 322 8.32 10.20 7.21
CA LEU A 322 9.41 10.79 6.45
C LEU A 322 9.92 12.05 7.14
N LYS A 323 11.24 12.19 7.23
CA LYS A 323 11.90 13.41 7.75
C LYS A 323 11.74 14.57 6.78
N ASN A 324 11.88 14.28 5.50
CA ASN A 324 11.68 15.20 4.38
C ASN A 324 11.03 14.44 3.24
N ASP A 325 10.26 15.12 2.42
CA ASP A 325 9.72 14.58 1.18
C ASP A 325 10.49 15.17 -0.02
N LEU A 326 10.44 14.49 -1.18
CA LEU A 326 11.10 14.98 -2.41
C LEU A 326 10.37 16.20 -3.00
N TYR A 327 9.05 16.24 -2.83
CA TYR A 327 8.19 17.29 -3.33
C TYR A 327 7.18 17.70 -2.26
N PRO A 328 6.58 18.90 -2.36
CA PRO A 328 5.46 19.26 -1.50
C PRO A 328 4.36 18.18 -1.55
N ASN A 329 3.81 17.83 -0.38
CA ASN A 329 2.73 16.84 -0.33
C ASN A 329 1.38 17.49 -0.73
N PRO A 330 0.83 17.16 -1.91
CA PRO A 330 -0.44 17.73 -2.36
C PRO A 330 -1.66 17.15 -1.63
N TYR A 331 -1.48 16.03 -0.94
CA TYR A 331 -2.54 15.27 -0.28
C TYR A 331 -2.26 15.01 1.21
N PRO A 332 -2.14 16.06 2.05
CA PRO A 332 -1.91 15.89 3.48
C PRO A 332 -3.13 15.25 4.15
N VAL A 333 -2.87 14.39 5.14
CA VAL A 333 -3.94 13.85 5.99
C VAL A 333 -4.45 14.95 6.93
N ARG A 334 -5.75 15.17 6.93
CA ARG A 334 -6.45 16.13 7.81
C ARG A 334 -7.69 15.46 8.40
N ASN A 335 -7.81 15.47 9.71
CA ASN A 335 -8.93 14.84 10.41
C ASN A 335 -9.16 13.37 10.00
N GLY A 336 -8.07 12.58 9.90
CA GLY A 336 -8.15 11.18 9.48
C GLY A 336 -8.58 10.97 8.01
N ARG A 337 -8.50 11.99 7.16
CA ARG A 337 -8.92 11.95 5.74
C ARG A 337 -7.89 12.60 4.82
N ILE A 338 -7.91 12.18 3.57
CA ILE A 338 -7.23 12.84 2.43
C ILE A 338 -8.31 13.35 1.49
N PHE A 339 -8.16 14.58 1.02
CA PHE A 339 -9.05 15.23 0.07
C PHE A 339 -8.36 15.31 -1.29
N LEU A 340 -9.01 14.71 -2.30
CA LEU A 340 -8.57 14.77 -3.70
C LEU A 340 -9.26 15.96 -4.39
N GLN A 341 -9.04 17.17 -3.86
CA GLN A 341 -9.59 18.34 -4.53
C GLN A 341 -8.85 18.57 -5.84
N ASN A 342 -9.63 18.81 -6.89
CA ASN A 342 -9.16 19.49 -8.08
C ASN A 342 -8.52 20.80 -7.63
N ASN A 343 -7.19 20.87 -7.59
CA ASN A 343 -6.52 22.15 -7.66
C ASN A 343 -6.75 22.66 -9.08
N ASN A 344 -7.84 23.42 -9.26
CA ASN A 344 -8.01 24.27 -10.42
C ASN A 344 -6.88 25.29 -10.47
#